data_4ba1efe63fdfeb3f20442636707a0ead
#
_entry.id   4ba1efe63fdfeb3f20442636707a0ead
#
_cell.length_a   1.000
_cell.length_b   1.000
_cell.length_c   1.000
_cell.angle_alpha   90.00
_cell.angle_beta   90.00
_cell.angle_gamma   90.00
#
_symmetry.space_group_name_H-M   'P 1'
#
loop_
_entity.id
_entity.type
_entity.pdbx_description
1 polymer ?
#
loop_
_entity_poly.entity_id
_entity_poly.type
_entity_poly.pdbx_seq_one_letter_code
_entity_poly.pdbx_strand_id
1 'polypeptide(L)'
;IELNISCPNVHQGGMAFGVTCEGAQSVVKAVRDVYKKTLIVKLSPNVTSITDIARSVEDAGADSVSLINTLMSMAIDIEKRRPVLSIATGGLSGPAVKPVALRCVWQVAKAVKIPVIGLGGIMSATDAIEFLLAGASAIEIGTANFIDPAITVRVAEGINQWLDNHGCSSVKDIIGQLEA
;
A
#
# COMPACT_ATOMS: atom_id res chain seq x y z
N ILE A 1 4.57 -12.84 -7.57
CA ILE A 1 5.43 -12.24 -6.53
C ILE A 1 5.03 -10.80 -6.27
N GLU A 2 5.25 -10.33 -5.03
CA GLU A 2 5.20 -8.90 -4.70
C GLU A 2 6.64 -8.40 -4.53
N LEU A 3 7.05 -7.51 -5.41
CA LEU A 3 8.36 -6.89 -5.41
C LEU A 3 8.35 -5.64 -4.52
N ASN A 4 9.04 -5.70 -3.39
CA ASN A 4 9.14 -4.57 -2.47
C ASN A 4 10.34 -3.67 -2.85
N ILE A 5 10.07 -2.58 -3.57
CA ILE A 5 11.08 -1.56 -3.94
C ILE A 5 11.13 -0.39 -2.94
N SER A 6 10.41 -0.48 -1.82
CA SER A 6 10.12 0.64 -0.92
C SER A 6 10.62 0.43 0.51
N CYS A 7 11.46 -0.57 0.77
CA CYS A 7 11.94 -0.90 2.13
C CYS A 7 12.92 0.17 2.65
N PRO A 8 12.60 0.89 3.74
CA PRO A 8 13.49 1.91 4.30
C PRO A 8 14.69 1.33 5.07
N ASN A 9 14.68 0.03 5.36
CA ASN A 9 15.65 -0.63 6.23
C ASN A 9 16.79 -1.34 5.47
N VAL A 10 16.86 -1.22 4.15
CA VAL A 10 17.87 -1.87 3.32
C VAL A 10 18.85 -0.83 2.80
N HIS A 11 20.12 -0.91 3.23
CA HIS A 11 21.17 0.03 2.85
C HIS A 11 21.58 0.00 1.37
N GLN A 12 21.35 -1.13 0.68
CA GLN A 12 21.55 -1.26 -0.77
C GLN A 12 20.35 -2.01 -1.38
N GLY A 13 19.51 -1.30 -2.12
CA GLY A 13 18.39 -1.89 -2.82
C GLY A 13 17.06 -1.20 -2.52
N GLY A 14 16.28 -1.62 -1.61
CA GLY A 14 14.93 -1.21 -1.26
C GLY A 14 14.50 0.23 -1.63
N MET A 15 14.64 1.17 -0.71
CA MET A 15 14.20 2.56 -0.92
C MET A 15 14.97 3.30 -2.04
N ALA A 16 16.24 2.90 -2.32
CA ALA A 16 17.01 3.53 -3.38
C ALA A 16 16.39 3.36 -4.77
N PHE A 17 15.67 2.26 -5.01
CA PHE A 17 14.98 2.04 -6.28
C PHE A 17 13.60 2.66 -6.32
N GLY A 18 12.88 2.71 -5.22
CA GLY A 18 11.48 3.14 -5.18
C GLY A 18 11.24 4.64 -5.04
N VAL A 19 12.31 5.47 -4.96
CA VAL A 19 12.17 6.93 -4.77
C VAL A 19 12.28 7.72 -6.06
N THR A 20 12.73 7.12 -7.16
CA THR A 20 12.78 7.74 -8.50
C THR A 20 12.08 6.86 -9.53
N CYS A 21 11.55 7.48 -10.58
CA CYS A 21 10.91 6.75 -11.69
C CYS A 21 11.89 5.81 -12.39
N GLU A 22 13.12 6.29 -12.65
CA GLU A 22 14.16 5.52 -13.33
C GLU A 22 14.59 4.30 -12.51
N GLY A 23 14.77 4.48 -11.19
CA GLY A 23 15.13 3.39 -10.27
C GLY A 23 14.03 2.32 -10.22
N ALA A 24 12.77 2.75 -10.04
CA ALA A 24 11.63 1.85 -10.01
C ALA A 24 11.47 1.09 -11.35
N GLN A 25 11.52 1.80 -12.47
CA GLN A 25 11.43 1.20 -13.80
C GLN A 25 12.54 0.18 -14.05
N SER A 26 13.79 0.53 -13.71
CA SER A 26 14.96 -0.33 -13.93
C SER A 26 14.82 -1.68 -13.22
N VAL A 27 14.48 -1.66 -11.93
CA VAL A 27 14.37 -2.90 -11.15
C VAL A 27 13.16 -3.74 -11.57
N VAL A 28 12.01 -3.10 -11.86
CA VAL A 28 10.82 -3.82 -12.33
C VAL A 28 11.07 -4.48 -13.67
N LYS A 29 11.71 -3.78 -14.61
CA LYS A 29 12.09 -4.33 -15.92
C LYS A 29 13.04 -5.51 -15.78
N ALA A 30 14.07 -5.41 -14.96
CA ALA A 30 15.01 -6.49 -14.72
C ALA A 30 14.32 -7.76 -14.17
N VAL A 31 13.35 -7.59 -13.25
CA VAL A 31 12.55 -8.70 -12.73
C VAL A 31 11.61 -9.25 -13.80
N ARG A 32 10.93 -8.38 -14.56
CA ARG A 32 10.00 -8.77 -15.63
C ARG A 32 10.69 -9.55 -16.73
N ASP A 33 11.93 -9.26 -17.05
CA ASP A 33 12.69 -9.96 -18.11
C ASP A 33 12.83 -11.47 -17.79
N VAL A 34 12.96 -11.83 -16.51
CA VAL A 34 13.15 -13.22 -16.05
C VAL A 34 11.89 -13.85 -15.43
N TYR A 35 10.92 -13.06 -14.98
CA TYR A 35 9.71 -13.54 -14.31
C TYR A 35 8.46 -13.23 -15.14
N LYS A 36 7.79 -14.27 -15.63
CA LYS A 36 6.65 -14.16 -16.58
C LYS A 36 5.27 -14.35 -15.95
N LYS A 37 5.21 -14.55 -14.62
CA LYS A 37 3.94 -14.67 -13.87
C LYS A 37 3.55 -13.32 -13.27
N THR A 38 2.48 -13.29 -12.50
CA THR A 38 1.97 -12.06 -11.84
C THR A 38 3.04 -11.37 -11.01
N LEU A 39 3.32 -10.11 -11.37
CA LEU A 39 4.28 -9.22 -10.71
C LEU A 39 3.54 -8.03 -10.11
N ILE A 40 3.45 -8.01 -8.80
CA ILE A 40 2.94 -6.89 -8.00
C ILE A 40 4.13 -6.04 -7.58
N VAL A 41 4.01 -4.72 -7.60
CA VAL A 41 5.09 -3.81 -7.17
C VAL A 41 4.61 -2.95 -6.01
N LYS A 42 5.29 -3.08 -4.85
CA LYS A 42 4.95 -2.34 -3.63
C LYS A 42 5.63 -0.99 -3.57
N LEU A 43 4.81 0.07 -3.51
CA LEU A 43 5.24 1.45 -3.60
C LEU A 43 5.41 2.12 -2.24
N SER A 44 6.36 3.09 -2.18
CA SER A 44 6.63 3.91 -1.01
C SER A 44 5.77 5.17 -0.99
N PRO A 45 5.24 5.59 0.16
CA PRO A 45 4.61 6.90 0.32
C PRO A 45 5.63 8.03 0.48
N ASN A 46 6.92 7.71 0.69
CA ASN A 46 7.99 8.66 0.99
C ASN A 46 8.62 9.22 -0.30
N VAL A 47 7.76 9.69 -1.19
CA VAL A 47 8.12 10.23 -2.51
C VAL A 47 7.34 11.51 -2.80
N THR A 48 7.83 12.34 -3.69
CA THR A 48 7.15 13.57 -4.09
C THR A 48 5.87 13.28 -4.88
N SER A 49 5.92 12.31 -5.81
CA SER A 49 4.78 11.91 -6.65
C SER A 49 4.70 10.40 -6.74
N ILE A 50 3.78 9.80 -5.96
CA ILE A 50 3.56 8.36 -6.00
C ILE A 50 2.90 7.92 -7.32
N THR A 51 2.16 8.81 -7.96
CA THR A 51 1.51 8.54 -9.25
C THR A 51 2.51 8.39 -10.38
N ASP A 52 3.60 9.16 -10.38
CA ASP A 52 4.63 9.06 -11.41
C ASP A 52 5.43 7.77 -11.25
N ILE A 53 5.75 7.38 -10.01
CA ILE A 53 6.34 6.07 -9.72
C ILE A 53 5.40 4.94 -10.17
N ALA A 54 4.10 5.04 -9.87
CA ALA A 54 3.11 4.03 -10.27
C ALA A 54 3.05 3.86 -11.81
N ARG A 55 3.03 4.95 -12.57
CA ARG A 55 3.07 4.90 -14.03
C ARG A 55 4.37 4.28 -14.54
N SER A 56 5.50 4.64 -13.95
CA SER A 56 6.80 4.11 -14.38
C SER A 56 6.93 2.60 -14.18
N VAL A 57 6.35 2.04 -13.10
CA VAL A 57 6.34 0.58 -12.89
C VAL A 57 5.31 -0.14 -13.75
N GLU A 58 4.17 0.49 -14.05
CA GLU A 58 3.20 0.00 -15.04
C GLU A 58 3.86 -0.13 -16.41
N ASP A 59 4.53 0.94 -16.88
CA ASP A 59 5.25 0.97 -18.17
C ASP A 59 6.40 -0.07 -18.20
N ALA A 60 6.98 -0.41 -17.06
CA ALA A 60 8.01 -1.44 -16.94
C ALA A 60 7.44 -2.89 -16.94
N GLY A 61 6.11 -3.03 -16.96
CA GLY A 61 5.43 -4.33 -17.05
C GLY A 61 4.97 -4.93 -15.73
N ALA A 62 4.74 -4.14 -14.69
CA ALA A 62 4.00 -4.59 -13.51
C ALA A 62 2.56 -4.97 -13.88
N ASP A 63 2.04 -6.06 -13.32
CA ASP A 63 0.64 -6.46 -13.50
C ASP A 63 -0.30 -5.80 -12.49
N SER A 64 0.24 -5.33 -11.36
CA SER A 64 -0.48 -4.66 -10.30
C SER A 64 0.48 -3.84 -9.44
N VAL A 65 -0.03 -2.85 -8.74
CA VAL A 65 0.71 -2.13 -7.70
C VAL A 65 0.04 -2.28 -6.34
N SER A 66 0.86 -2.37 -5.28
CA SER A 66 0.38 -2.32 -3.90
C SER A 66 0.93 -1.08 -3.20
N LEU A 67 0.13 -0.42 -2.41
CA LEU A 67 0.52 0.77 -1.66
C LEU A 67 -0.39 1.02 -0.44
N ILE A 68 0.22 1.49 0.65
CA ILE A 68 1.54 2.10 0.79
C ILE A 68 2.45 1.22 1.68
N ASN A 69 3.77 1.36 1.51
CA ASN A 69 4.71 0.96 2.55
C ASN A 69 4.62 1.97 3.72
N THR A 70 5.44 1.81 4.75
CA THR A 70 5.43 2.64 5.95
C THR A 70 5.92 4.07 5.69
N LEU A 71 5.40 5.01 6.49
CA LEU A 71 5.89 6.40 6.51
C LEU A 71 7.15 6.50 7.37
N MET A 72 8.14 7.25 6.90
CA MET A 72 9.34 7.55 7.69
C MET A 72 8.97 8.37 8.91
N SER A 73 9.35 7.91 10.09
CA SER A 73 8.99 8.51 11.39
C SER A 73 10.08 8.32 12.42
N MET A 74 9.91 8.97 13.57
CA MET A 74 10.82 8.92 14.70
C MET A 74 10.03 8.94 16.01
N ALA A 75 10.56 8.25 17.04
CA ALA A 75 10.12 8.39 18.42
C ALA A 75 11.33 8.69 19.33
N ILE A 76 11.13 9.55 20.33
CA ILE A 76 12.17 10.01 21.25
C ILE A 76 11.85 9.55 22.68
N ASP A 77 12.83 8.93 23.33
CA ASP A 77 12.84 8.69 24.77
C ASP A 77 13.35 9.98 25.44
N ILE A 78 12.44 10.71 26.06
CA ILE A 78 12.74 12.03 26.65
C ILE A 78 13.67 11.94 27.87
N GLU A 79 13.56 10.84 28.63
CA GLU A 79 14.40 10.64 29.81
C GLU A 79 15.85 10.34 29.42
N LYS A 80 16.04 9.53 28.39
CA LYS A 80 17.38 9.18 27.87
C LYS A 80 17.88 10.17 26.83
N ARG A 81 17.05 11.11 26.39
CA ARG A 81 17.35 12.12 25.35
C ARG A 81 17.95 11.51 24.08
N ARG A 82 17.37 10.38 23.64
CA ARG A 82 17.81 9.63 22.46
C ARG A 82 16.63 9.01 21.70
N PRO A 83 16.80 8.66 20.42
CA PRO A 83 15.79 7.91 19.70
C PRO A 83 15.43 6.60 20.41
N VAL A 84 14.16 6.20 20.34
CA VAL A 84 13.69 4.90 20.84
C VAL A 84 14.29 3.77 20.00
N LEU A 85 14.37 3.98 18.67
CA LEU A 85 14.97 3.02 17.75
C LEU A 85 16.47 3.26 17.65
N SER A 86 17.26 2.18 17.60
CA SER A 86 18.73 2.25 17.48
C SER A 86 19.20 2.91 16.18
N ILE A 87 18.39 2.83 15.11
CA ILE A 87 18.63 3.45 13.79
C ILE A 87 18.04 4.86 13.67
N ALA A 88 17.62 5.46 14.78
CA ALA A 88 17.00 6.76 14.94
C ALA A 88 15.61 6.90 14.29
N THR A 89 15.44 6.57 13.03
CA THR A 89 14.17 6.64 12.30
C THR A 89 13.66 5.24 11.95
N GLY A 90 12.37 5.10 11.70
CA GLY A 90 11.75 3.83 11.30
C GLY A 90 10.40 4.03 10.62
N GLY A 91 9.82 2.95 10.14
CA GLY A 91 8.55 2.99 9.45
C GLY A 91 7.37 3.08 10.42
N LEU A 92 6.54 4.11 10.28
CA LEU A 92 5.24 4.23 10.94
C LEU A 92 4.20 3.41 10.18
N SER A 93 3.48 2.55 10.89
CA SER A 93 2.34 1.77 10.40
C SER A 93 1.16 1.84 11.37
N GLY A 94 0.07 1.13 11.08
CA GLY A 94 -1.13 1.13 11.91
C GLY A 94 -2.10 2.26 11.56
N PRO A 95 -3.16 2.49 12.38
CA PRO A 95 -4.30 3.35 12.00
C PRO A 95 -3.93 4.80 11.70
N ALA A 96 -2.83 5.31 12.26
CA ALA A 96 -2.36 6.67 12.03
C ALA A 96 -2.00 6.97 10.57
N VAL A 97 -1.62 5.95 9.78
CA VAL A 97 -1.25 6.15 8.37
C VAL A 97 -2.43 6.04 7.40
N LYS A 98 -3.61 5.57 7.85
CA LYS A 98 -4.78 5.34 6.99
C LYS A 98 -5.13 6.53 6.10
N PRO A 99 -5.25 7.78 6.58
CA PRO A 99 -5.62 8.91 5.73
C PRO A 99 -4.62 9.18 4.60
N VAL A 100 -3.33 8.94 4.86
CA VAL A 100 -2.28 9.07 3.84
C VAL A 100 -2.38 7.95 2.82
N ALA A 101 -2.58 6.71 3.28
CA ALA A 101 -2.74 5.55 2.41
C ALA A 101 -3.95 5.69 1.49
N LEU A 102 -5.11 6.09 2.03
CA LEU A 102 -6.34 6.34 1.25
C LEU A 102 -6.12 7.37 0.14
N ARG A 103 -5.49 8.52 0.47
CA ARG A 103 -5.16 9.54 -0.52
C ARG A 103 -4.25 8.99 -1.62
N CYS A 104 -3.22 8.24 -1.25
CA CYS A 104 -2.29 7.64 -2.22
C CYS A 104 -3.00 6.64 -3.14
N VAL A 105 -3.83 5.75 -2.58
CA VAL A 105 -4.60 4.76 -3.35
C VAL A 105 -5.55 5.46 -4.32
N TRP A 106 -6.31 6.45 -3.86
CA TRP A 106 -7.21 7.22 -4.70
C TRP A 106 -6.50 7.93 -5.86
N GLN A 107 -5.33 8.53 -5.61
CA GLN A 107 -4.53 9.18 -6.65
C GLN A 107 -3.99 8.17 -7.67
N VAL A 108 -3.44 7.03 -7.18
CA VAL A 108 -2.84 6.01 -8.05
C VAL A 108 -3.91 5.29 -8.86
N ALA A 109 -5.06 4.95 -8.28
CA ALA A 109 -6.17 4.31 -8.99
C ALA A 109 -6.68 5.13 -10.18
N LYS A 110 -6.58 6.47 -10.10
CA LYS A 110 -6.90 7.39 -11.22
C LYS A 110 -5.75 7.54 -12.23
N ALA A 111 -4.53 7.12 -11.88
CA ALA A 111 -3.34 7.39 -12.66
C ALA A 111 -2.86 6.21 -13.51
N VAL A 112 -3.19 4.97 -13.11
CA VAL A 112 -2.76 3.72 -13.77
C VAL A 112 -3.97 2.91 -14.24
N LYS A 113 -3.74 1.96 -15.15
CA LYS A 113 -4.78 1.05 -15.68
C LYS A 113 -4.73 -0.33 -15.01
N ILE A 114 -3.60 -0.68 -14.40
CA ILE A 114 -3.42 -1.94 -13.70
C ILE A 114 -4.11 -1.91 -12.33
N PRO A 115 -4.53 -3.07 -11.79
CA PRO A 115 -5.17 -3.14 -10.47
C PRO A 115 -4.30 -2.53 -9.37
N VAL A 116 -4.97 -1.88 -8.42
CA VAL A 116 -4.35 -1.27 -7.24
C VAL A 116 -4.73 -2.06 -6.00
N ILE A 117 -3.77 -2.46 -5.21
CA ILE A 117 -3.98 -3.13 -3.92
C ILE A 117 -3.72 -2.09 -2.82
N GLY A 118 -4.74 -1.83 -2.00
CA GLY A 118 -4.67 -0.84 -0.94
C GLY A 118 -4.22 -1.43 0.39
N LEU A 119 -3.25 -0.81 1.05
CA LEU A 119 -2.85 -1.16 2.41
C LEU A 119 -2.36 0.05 3.19
N GLY A 120 -2.48 -0.03 4.51
CA GLY A 120 -2.02 1.00 5.44
C GLY A 120 -3.11 1.45 6.41
N GLY A 121 -3.05 0.94 7.62
CA GLY A 121 -3.93 1.34 8.72
C GLY A 121 -5.33 0.74 8.72
N ILE A 122 -5.58 -0.31 7.94
CA ILE A 122 -6.85 -1.05 7.95
C ILE A 122 -6.96 -1.84 9.26
N MET A 123 -8.00 -1.54 10.05
CA MET A 123 -8.30 -2.15 11.34
C MET A 123 -9.72 -2.74 11.39
N SER A 124 -10.56 -2.46 10.39
CA SER A 124 -11.97 -2.85 10.36
C SER A 124 -12.46 -3.03 8.92
N ALA A 125 -13.66 -3.62 8.77
CA ALA A 125 -14.35 -3.70 7.48
C ALA A 125 -14.66 -2.32 6.90
N THR A 126 -15.00 -1.35 7.75
CA THR A 126 -15.23 0.04 7.32
C THR A 126 -13.99 0.63 6.68
N ASP A 127 -12.82 0.46 7.31
CA ASP A 127 -11.57 0.93 6.72
C ASP A 127 -11.30 0.27 5.36
N ALA A 128 -11.53 -1.04 5.24
CA ALA A 128 -11.34 -1.76 3.99
C ALA A 128 -12.27 -1.26 2.87
N ILE A 129 -13.54 -0.98 3.21
CA ILE A 129 -14.53 -0.42 2.26
C ILE A 129 -14.11 0.97 1.79
N GLU A 130 -13.55 1.82 2.67
CA GLU A 130 -13.00 3.11 2.27
C GLU A 130 -11.93 2.96 1.18
N PHE A 131 -11.03 1.95 1.31
CA PHE A 131 -10.03 1.67 0.29
C PHE A 131 -10.63 1.18 -1.03
N LEU A 132 -11.66 0.31 -0.97
CA LEU A 132 -12.37 -0.16 -2.16
C LEU A 132 -13.05 1.01 -2.88
N LEU A 133 -13.77 1.86 -2.16
CA LEU A 133 -14.40 3.06 -2.71
C LEU A 133 -13.36 4.02 -3.32
N ALA A 134 -12.17 4.15 -2.72
CA ALA A 134 -11.08 4.96 -3.26
C ALA A 134 -10.45 4.38 -4.53
N GLY A 135 -10.81 3.15 -4.93
CA GLY A 135 -10.37 2.52 -6.18
C GLY A 135 -9.42 1.33 -6.01
N ALA A 136 -9.17 0.87 -4.78
CA ALA A 136 -8.45 -0.38 -4.58
C ALA A 136 -9.29 -1.56 -5.10
N SER A 137 -8.65 -2.46 -5.87
CA SER A 137 -9.26 -3.71 -6.36
C SER A 137 -9.15 -4.84 -5.34
N ALA A 138 -8.22 -4.73 -4.41
CA ALA A 138 -8.00 -5.62 -3.28
C ALA A 138 -7.36 -4.85 -2.12
N ILE A 139 -7.35 -5.44 -0.93
CA ILE A 139 -6.72 -4.85 0.26
C ILE A 139 -5.76 -5.83 0.92
N GLU A 140 -4.77 -5.29 1.64
CA GLU A 140 -3.88 -6.05 2.51
C GLU A 140 -3.93 -5.50 3.93
N ILE A 141 -3.84 -6.39 4.92
CA ILE A 141 -3.83 -6.04 6.35
C ILE A 141 -2.50 -6.47 6.95
N GLY A 142 -1.74 -5.51 7.47
CA GLY A 142 -0.44 -5.73 8.09
C GLY A 142 -0.51 -5.68 9.61
N THR A 143 -0.25 -4.51 10.18
CA THR A 143 -0.08 -4.25 11.62
C THR A 143 -1.21 -4.78 12.49
N ALA A 144 -2.46 -4.72 12.02
CA ALA A 144 -3.62 -5.20 12.77
C ALA A 144 -3.55 -6.68 13.12
N ASN A 145 -2.88 -7.52 12.32
CA ASN A 145 -2.69 -8.95 12.61
C ASN A 145 -1.84 -9.21 13.86
N PHE A 146 -0.98 -8.26 14.26
CA PHE A 146 -0.22 -8.38 15.51
C PHE A 146 -1.07 -8.11 16.74
N ILE A 147 -2.18 -7.38 16.60
CA ILE A 147 -3.13 -7.08 17.67
C ILE A 147 -4.19 -8.19 17.72
N ASP A 148 -4.65 -8.61 16.55
CA ASP A 148 -5.71 -9.59 16.38
C ASP A 148 -5.44 -10.48 15.16
N PRO A 149 -4.94 -11.71 15.38
CA PRO A 149 -4.60 -12.63 14.30
C PRO A 149 -5.78 -13.05 13.41
N ALA A 150 -7.03 -12.89 13.87
CA ALA A 150 -8.24 -13.21 13.10
C ALA A 150 -8.83 -12.00 12.37
N ILE A 151 -8.19 -10.83 12.43
CA ILE A 151 -8.73 -9.57 11.89
C ILE A 151 -9.06 -9.68 10.39
N THR A 152 -8.24 -10.37 9.62
CA THR A 152 -8.43 -10.52 8.18
C THR A 152 -9.75 -11.23 7.84
N VAL A 153 -10.08 -12.27 8.60
CA VAL A 153 -11.35 -13.01 8.43
C VAL A 153 -12.53 -12.10 8.79
N ARG A 154 -12.45 -11.40 9.94
CA ARG A 154 -13.51 -10.48 10.37
C ARG A 154 -13.71 -9.32 9.42
N VAL A 155 -12.66 -8.80 8.82
CA VAL A 155 -12.76 -7.75 7.79
C VAL A 155 -13.47 -8.30 6.56
N ALA A 156 -13.12 -9.50 6.09
CA ALA A 156 -13.78 -10.11 4.94
C ALA A 156 -15.28 -10.37 5.20
N GLU A 157 -15.62 -10.90 6.37
CA GLU A 157 -17.02 -11.10 6.80
C GLU A 157 -17.77 -9.78 6.88
N GLY A 158 -17.14 -8.74 7.46
CA GLY A 158 -17.75 -7.42 7.57
C GLY A 158 -17.95 -6.72 6.24
N ILE A 159 -17.06 -6.93 5.26
CA ILE A 159 -17.26 -6.45 3.88
C ILE A 159 -18.50 -7.14 3.27
N ASN A 160 -18.63 -8.48 3.38
CA ASN A 160 -19.78 -9.20 2.86
C ASN A 160 -21.09 -8.70 3.49
N GLN A 161 -21.11 -8.55 4.81
CA GLN A 161 -22.30 -8.03 5.52
C GLN A 161 -22.66 -6.61 5.07
N TRP A 162 -21.66 -5.76 4.82
CA TRP A 162 -21.92 -4.41 4.32
C TRP A 162 -22.51 -4.44 2.91
N LEU A 163 -21.96 -5.29 2.00
CA LEU A 163 -22.47 -5.46 0.64
C LEU A 163 -23.95 -5.93 0.66
N ASP A 164 -24.26 -6.93 1.46
CA ASP A 164 -25.64 -7.45 1.62
C ASP A 164 -26.60 -6.35 2.08
N ASN A 165 -26.20 -5.56 3.08
CA ASN A 165 -27.01 -4.46 3.63
C ASN A 165 -27.23 -3.30 2.62
N HIS A 166 -26.37 -3.18 1.61
CA HIS A 166 -26.45 -2.15 0.56
C HIS A 166 -26.94 -2.66 -0.79
N GLY A 167 -27.35 -3.93 -0.86
CA GLY A 167 -27.88 -4.54 -2.10
C GLY A 167 -26.80 -4.70 -3.19
N CYS A 168 -25.53 -4.76 -2.81
CA CYS A 168 -24.42 -4.99 -3.73
C CYS A 168 -24.18 -6.51 -3.89
N SER A 169 -23.99 -6.96 -5.11
CA SER A 169 -23.76 -8.38 -5.41
C SER A 169 -22.27 -8.76 -5.32
N SER A 170 -21.37 -7.79 -5.38
CA SER A 170 -19.93 -7.99 -5.43
C SER A 170 -19.19 -6.75 -4.97
N VAL A 171 -17.95 -6.92 -4.46
CA VAL A 171 -17.04 -5.80 -4.22
C VAL A 171 -16.77 -4.97 -5.47
N LYS A 172 -16.94 -5.55 -6.66
CA LYS A 172 -16.79 -4.83 -7.94
C LYS A 172 -17.79 -3.70 -8.09
N ASP A 173 -18.94 -3.81 -7.43
CA ASP A 173 -20.01 -2.81 -7.50
C ASP A 173 -19.64 -1.51 -6.78
N ILE A 174 -18.63 -1.56 -5.89
CA ILE A 174 -18.21 -0.42 -5.07
C ILE A 174 -16.80 0.10 -5.38
N ILE A 175 -16.00 -0.64 -6.16
CA ILE A 175 -14.63 -0.23 -6.48
C ILE A 175 -14.64 1.09 -7.25
N GLY A 176 -13.97 2.12 -6.69
CA GLY A 176 -13.82 3.42 -7.32
C GLY A 176 -15.10 4.27 -7.35
N GLN A 177 -16.12 3.92 -6.56
CA GLN A 177 -17.40 4.65 -6.53
C GLN A 177 -17.37 5.85 -5.55
N LEU A 178 -16.20 6.32 -5.16
CA LEU A 178 -16.07 7.54 -4.37
C LEU A 178 -16.51 8.76 -5.19
N GLU A 179 -17.58 9.43 -4.75
CA GLU A 179 -18.00 10.73 -5.28
C GLU A 179 -17.07 11.84 -4.75
N ALA A 180 -16.21 12.43 -5.62
CA ALA A 180 -15.22 13.46 -5.25
C ALA A 180 -14.96 14.45 -6.40
#